data_47348a950e295510d7c89ec72fcdef24
#
_entry.id   47348a950e295510d7c89ec72fcdef24
#
_cell.length_a   1.000
_cell.length_b   1.000
_cell.length_c   1.000
_cell.angle_alpha   90.00
_cell.angle_beta   90.00
_cell.angle_gamma   90.00
#
_symmetry.space_group_name_H-M   'P 1'
#
loop_
_entity.id
_entity.type
_entity.pdbx_description
1 polymer ?
#
loop_
_entity_poly.entity_id
_entity_poly.type
_entity_poly.pdbx_seq_one_letter_code
_entity_poly.pdbx_strand_id
1 'polypeptide(L)'
;MKNENIEIGKNVIDLQIKALKKLKFSIDGSFDKAVNTITKCKSKVIICGVGKSGIIASKISATLSSVGTPSFTVSANDCSHGDLGSLSKKDMRLTLTEGFYEN
;
A
#
# COMPACT_ATOMS: atom_id res chain seq x y z
N MET A 1 5.10 -7.02 -38.81
CA MET A 1 5.40 -5.69 -38.50
C MET A 1 4.22 -4.97 -37.95
N LYS A 2 3.16 -4.85 -38.66
CA LYS A 2 2.05 -4.06 -38.13
C LYS A 2 1.45 -4.62 -36.87
N ASN A 3 1.75 -5.87 -36.49
CA ASN A 3 1.23 -6.44 -35.27
C ASN A 3 2.22 -6.38 -34.12
N GLU A 4 3.35 -5.75 -34.33
CA GLU A 4 4.39 -5.75 -33.32
C GLU A 4 3.95 -5.06 -32.03
N ASN A 5 3.27 -3.93 -32.15
CA ASN A 5 2.80 -3.21 -30.94
C ASN A 5 1.73 -4.01 -30.21
N ILE A 6 0.91 -4.73 -30.94
CA ILE A 6 -0.12 -5.58 -30.34
C ILE A 6 0.56 -6.71 -29.57
N GLU A 7 1.59 -7.31 -30.15
CA GLU A 7 2.31 -8.39 -29.48
C GLU A 7 3.00 -7.90 -28.22
N ILE A 8 3.62 -6.72 -28.27
CA ILE A 8 4.26 -6.14 -27.13
C ILE A 8 3.23 -5.89 -26.01
N GLY A 9 2.06 -5.34 -26.37
CA GLY A 9 1.02 -5.09 -25.39
C GLY A 9 0.55 -6.36 -24.71
N LYS A 10 0.35 -7.42 -25.48
CA LYS A 10 -0.07 -8.70 -24.93
C LYS A 10 1.00 -9.29 -24.02
N ASN A 11 2.27 -9.15 -24.41
CA ASN A 11 3.36 -9.68 -23.60
C ASN A 11 3.46 -8.95 -22.26
N VAL A 12 3.22 -7.64 -22.26
CA VAL A 12 3.22 -6.87 -21.01
C VAL A 12 2.13 -7.40 -20.08
N ILE A 13 0.94 -7.65 -20.63
CA ILE A 13 -0.16 -8.18 -19.83
C ILE A 13 0.19 -9.56 -19.28
N ASP A 14 0.79 -10.41 -20.09
CA ASP A 14 1.20 -11.74 -19.65
C ASP A 14 2.18 -11.66 -18.49
N LEU A 15 3.11 -10.72 -18.54
CA LEU A 15 4.06 -10.51 -17.45
C LEU A 15 3.34 -10.06 -16.18
N GLN A 16 2.32 -9.19 -16.32
CA GLN A 16 1.54 -8.74 -15.17
C GLN A 16 0.75 -9.88 -14.56
N ILE A 17 0.17 -10.74 -15.40
CA ILE A 17 -0.56 -11.91 -14.92
C ILE A 17 0.37 -12.82 -14.12
N LYS A 18 1.57 -13.04 -14.63
CA LYS A 18 2.54 -13.88 -13.96
C LYS A 18 2.94 -13.28 -12.61
N ALA A 19 3.13 -11.96 -12.57
CA ALA A 19 3.47 -11.28 -11.33
C ALA A 19 2.33 -11.39 -10.30
N LEU A 20 1.09 -11.25 -10.74
CA LEU A 20 -0.06 -11.38 -9.84
C LEU A 20 -0.20 -12.79 -9.30
N LYS A 21 0.08 -13.80 -10.11
CA LYS A 21 0.06 -15.18 -9.63
C LYS A 21 1.11 -15.42 -8.56
N LYS A 22 2.29 -14.84 -8.73
CA LYS A 22 3.34 -14.92 -7.72
C LYS A 22 2.90 -14.23 -6.44
N LEU A 23 2.31 -13.05 -6.55
CA LEU A 23 1.84 -12.31 -5.41
C LEU A 23 0.80 -13.11 -4.64
N LYS A 24 -0.09 -13.82 -5.34
CA LYS A 24 -1.10 -14.64 -4.70
C LYS A 24 -0.49 -15.65 -3.75
N PHE A 25 0.63 -16.27 -4.15
CA PHE A 25 1.27 -17.26 -3.31
C PHE A 25 1.99 -16.64 -2.11
N SER A 26 2.24 -15.34 -2.12
CA SER A 26 2.88 -14.68 -0.98
C SER A 26 1.88 -14.25 0.09
N ILE A 27 0.59 -14.34 -0.19
CA ILE A 27 -0.46 -13.98 0.76
C ILE A 27 -0.54 -15.10 1.81
N ASP A 28 -0.27 -14.76 3.05
CA ASP A 28 -0.17 -15.74 4.12
C ASP A 28 -0.72 -15.18 5.42
N GLY A 29 -0.30 -15.74 6.53
CA GLY A 29 -0.76 -15.31 7.85
C GLY A 29 -0.44 -13.86 8.17
N SER A 30 0.63 -13.32 7.61
CA SER A 30 0.96 -11.91 7.80
C SER A 30 -0.11 -11.02 7.21
N PHE A 31 -0.64 -11.39 6.05
CA PHE A 31 -1.70 -10.64 5.42
C PHE A 31 -2.97 -10.67 6.28
N ASP A 32 -3.33 -11.84 6.77
CA ASP A 32 -4.50 -11.98 7.64
C ASP A 32 -4.35 -11.14 8.89
N LYS A 33 -3.16 -11.14 9.47
CA LYS A 33 -2.88 -10.34 10.67
C LYS A 33 -3.03 -8.85 10.36
N ALA A 34 -2.55 -8.40 9.21
CA ALA A 34 -2.67 -7.00 8.82
C ALA A 34 -4.14 -6.60 8.65
N VAL A 35 -4.92 -7.43 7.98
CA VAL A 35 -6.34 -7.16 7.78
C VAL A 35 -7.07 -7.08 9.13
N ASN A 36 -6.78 -8.02 10.03
CA ASN A 36 -7.41 -8.02 11.33
C ASN A 36 -7.02 -6.79 12.15
N THR A 37 -5.77 -6.36 12.06
CA THR A 37 -5.30 -5.17 12.76
C THR A 37 -6.04 -3.93 12.27
N ILE A 38 -6.19 -3.80 10.95
CA ILE A 38 -6.92 -2.67 10.37
C ILE A 38 -8.38 -2.70 10.80
N THR A 39 -8.99 -3.87 10.74
CA THR A 39 -10.40 -4.03 11.09
C THR A 39 -10.67 -3.68 12.56
N LYS A 40 -9.72 -3.98 13.43
CA LYS A 40 -9.89 -3.72 14.86
C LYS A 40 -9.41 -2.35 15.29
N CYS A 41 -8.89 -1.55 14.38
CA CYS A 41 -8.42 -0.22 14.71
C CYS A 41 -9.59 0.64 15.15
N LYS A 42 -9.47 1.24 16.33
CA LYS A 42 -10.58 1.99 16.91
C LYS A 42 -10.53 3.49 16.62
N SER A 43 -9.49 3.94 15.96
CA SER A 43 -9.37 5.33 15.60
C SER A 43 -9.14 5.44 14.11
N LYS A 44 -7.99 5.89 13.67
CA LYS A 44 -7.75 6.07 12.24
C LYS A 44 -6.53 5.30 11.81
N VAL A 45 -6.47 4.97 10.52
CA VAL A 45 -5.33 4.31 9.92
C VAL A 45 -4.52 5.37 9.19
N ILE A 46 -3.26 5.52 9.57
CA ILE A 46 -2.39 6.51 8.95
C ILE A 46 -1.42 5.77 8.07
N ILE A 47 -1.39 6.14 6.78
CA ILE A 47 -0.57 5.44 5.81
C ILE A 47 0.55 6.35 5.37
N CYS A 48 1.77 5.89 5.51
CA CYS A 48 2.98 6.65 5.18
C CYS A 48 3.63 6.08 3.94
N GLY A 49 4.16 6.93 3.09
CA GLY A 49 4.91 6.49 1.92
C GLY A 49 5.65 7.66 1.31
N VAL A 50 6.65 7.36 0.50
CA VAL A 50 7.46 8.36 -0.19
C VAL A 50 7.45 8.07 -1.67
N GLY A 51 7.39 9.08 -2.51
CA GLY A 51 7.43 8.92 -3.95
C GLY A 51 6.26 8.09 -4.45
N LYS A 52 6.55 7.04 -5.20
CA LYS A 52 5.51 6.18 -5.75
C LYS A 52 4.74 5.48 -4.65
N SER A 53 5.40 5.11 -3.56
CA SER A 53 4.73 4.50 -2.42
C SER A 53 3.76 5.48 -1.78
N GLY A 54 4.06 6.78 -1.81
CA GLY A 54 3.15 7.80 -1.31
C GLY A 54 1.88 7.91 -2.14
N ILE A 55 1.99 7.74 -3.45
CA ILE A 55 0.84 7.76 -4.35
C ILE A 55 -0.07 6.56 -4.05
N ILE A 56 0.52 5.39 -3.86
CA ILE A 56 -0.23 4.18 -3.52
C ILE A 56 -0.87 4.34 -2.14
N ALA A 57 -0.16 4.92 -1.19
CA ALA A 57 -0.69 5.18 0.14
C ALA A 57 -1.94 6.05 0.08
N SER A 58 -1.92 7.10 -0.77
CA SER A 58 -3.08 7.98 -0.94
C SER A 58 -4.28 7.22 -1.49
N LYS A 59 -4.04 6.32 -2.43
CA LYS A 59 -5.12 5.52 -3.00
C LYS A 59 -5.72 4.56 -1.98
N ILE A 60 -4.87 3.90 -1.21
CA ILE A 60 -5.34 2.98 -0.17
C ILE A 60 -6.14 3.76 0.87
N SER A 61 -5.63 4.92 1.29
CA SER A 61 -6.30 5.74 2.29
C SER A 61 -7.67 6.20 1.81
N ALA A 62 -7.77 6.63 0.56
CA ALA A 62 -9.04 7.05 -0.02
C ALA A 62 -10.04 5.90 -0.05
N THR A 63 -9.57 4.69 -0.39
CA THR A 63 -10.44 3.53 -0.42
C THR A 63 -10.93 3.16 0.98
N LEU A 64 -10.03 3.16 1.96
CA LEU A 64 -10.41 2.85 3.34
C LEU A 64 -11.46 3.85 3.85
N SER A 65 -11.26 5.13 3.59
CA SER A 65 -12.20 6.15 4.02
C SER A 65 -13.55 5.96 3.35
N SER A 66 -13.57 5.57 2.07
CA SER A 66 -14.81 5.41 1.33
C SER A 66 -15.63 4.22 1.83
N VAL A 67 -15.01 3.25 2.51
CA VAL A 67 -15.74 2.10 3.02
C VAL A 67 -15.89 2.17 4.54
N GLY A 68 -15.68 3.33 5.14
CA GLY A 68 -16.00 3.54 6.55
C GLY A 68 -14.84 3.44 7.51
N THR A 69 -13.62 3.25 7.03
CA THR A 69 -12.45 3.22 7.91
C THR A 69 -11.71 4.55 7.81
N PRO A 70 -11.73 5.39 8.84
CA PRO A 70 -11.05 6.70 8.76
C PRO A 70 -9.57 6.50 8.48
N SER A 71 -9.05 7.19 7.49
CA SER A 71 -7.66 7.06 7.09
C SER A 71 -7.17 8.33 6.43
N PHE A 72 -5.89 8.63 6.59
CA PHE A 72 -5.26 9.70 5.84
C PHE A 72 -3.78 9.36 5.66
N THR A 73 -3.11 10.10 4.79
CA THR A 73 -1.72 9.83 4.48
C THR A 73 -0.83 10.90 5.08
N VAL A 74 0.40 10.49 5.42
CA VAL A 74 1.46 11.39 5.84
C VAL A 74 2.69 10.96 5.07
N SER A 75 3.51 11.90 4.62
CA SER A 75 4.73 11.49 3.95
C SER A 75 5.66 10.86 4.97
N ALA A 76 6.41 9.85 4.55
CA ALA A 76 7.34 9.20 5.47
C ALA A 76 8.37 10.18 6.02
N ASN A 77 8.72 11.18 5.20
CA ASN A 77 9.63 12.21 5.64
C ASN A 77 9.05 13.02 6.78
N ASP A 78 7.78 13.39 6.69
CA ASP A 78 7.10 14.10 7.76
C ASP A 78 7.00 13.25 9.02
N CYS A 79 6.77 11.97 8.89
CA CYS A 79 6.76 11.07 10.03
C CYS A 79 8.10 11.06 10.74
N SER A 80 9.19 11.14 9.98
CA SER A 80 10.52 11.15 10.56
C SER A 80 10.83 12.47 11.25
N HIS A 81 10.18 13.54 10.84
CA HIS A 81 10.51 14.87 11.34
C HIS A 81 9.53 15.40 12.37
N GLY A 82 8.73 14.55 12.95
CA GLY A 82 7.98 14.98 14.12
C GLY A 82 6.48 15.10 13.97
N ASP A 83 5.93 14.90 12.77
CA ASP A 83 4.49 14.96 12.63
C ASP A 83 3.80 13.81 13.36
N LEU A 84 4.59 12.96 14.00
CA LEU A 84 4.04 11.90 14.83
C LEU A 84 3.22 12.44 16.00
N GLY A 85 3.35 13.73 16.31
CA GLY A 85 2.54 14.33 17.33
C GLY A 85 1.04 14.30 17.04
N SER A 86 0.66 14.11 15.76
CA SER A 86 -0.75 14.02 15.41
C SER A 86 -1.30 12.61 15.63
N LEU A 87 -0.46 11.63 16.02
CA LEU A 87 -0.89 10.27 16.22
C LEU A 87 -1.30 10.07 17.67
N SER A 88 -2.38 9.33 17.87
CA SER A 88 -2.77 8.91 19.21
C SER A 88 -2.43 7.44 19.38
N LYS A 89 -2.50 6.94 20.60
CA LYS A 89 -2.18 5.54 20.87
C LYS A 89 -3.18 4.58 20.22
N LYS A 90 -4.35 5.07 19.83
CA LYS A 90 -5.37 4.23 19.23
C LYS A 90 -5.25 4.15 17.73
N ASP A 91 -4.37 4.96 17.14
CA ASP A 91 -4.20 4.98 15.70
C ASP A 91 -3.30 3.84 15.27
N MET A 92 -3.49 3.41 14.05
CA MET A 92 -2.62 2.43 13.40
C MET A 92 -1.80 3.13 12.34
N ARG A 93 -0.51 2.85 12.28
CA ARG A 93 0.33 3.40 11.23
C ARG A 93 0.81 2.27 10.32
N LEU A 94 0.60 2.47 9.02
CA LEU A 94 1.08 1.54 8.01
C LEU A 94 2.10 2.26 7.15
N THR A 95 3.30 1.72 7.06
CA THR A 95 4.36 2.33 6.26
C THR A 95 4.60 1.49 5.02
N LEU A 96 4.54 2.12 3.86
CA LEU A 96 4.81 1.43 2.60
C LEU A 96 6.24 1.71 2.18
N THR A 97 6.98 0.65 1.91
CA THR A 97 8.36 0.77 1.48
C THR A 97 8.57 -0.01 0.20
N GLU A 98 9.60 0.33 -0.52
CA GLU A 98 9.97 -0.46 -1.68
C GLU A 98 10.77 -1.65 -1.19
N GLY A 99 10.42 -2.82 -1.69
CA GLY A 99 10.92 -4.05 -1.10
C GLY A 99 12.40 -4.28 -1.24
N PHE A 100 13.08 -3.60 -2.13
CA PHE A 100 14.49 -3.86 -2.27
C PHE A 100 15.35 -2.88 -1.50
N TYR A 101 14.78 -2.13 -0.59
CA TYR A 101 15.52 -1.24 0.15
C TYR A 101 16.03 -1.78 1.35
N GLU A 102 15.65 -2.85 1.77
CA GLU A 102 15.83 -3.23 3.01
C GLU A 102 17.10 -3.50 3.35
N ASN A 103 17.99 -3.39 2.91
CA ASN A 103 19.24 -3.59 3.49
C ASN A 103 19.70 -2.56 4.42
#